data_d24694b4a4c1b58e0ec7fbd84955e867
#
_entry.id   d24694b4a4c1b58e0ec7fbd84955e867
#
_cell.length_a   1.000
_cell.length_b   1.000
_cell.length_c   1.000
_cell.angle_alpha   90.00
_cell.angle_beta   90.00
_cell.angle_gamma   90.00
#
_symmetry.space_group_name_H-M   'P 1'
#
loop_
_entity.id
_entity.type
_entity.pdbx_description
1 polymer ?
#
loop_
_entity_poly.entity_id
_entity_poly.type
_entity_poly.pdbx_seq_one_letter_code
_entity_poly.pdbx_strand_id
1 'polypeptide(L)'
;MKNWIILFSFFCIACVNNATKENSEFQLKVGDILFQDLDSSPLCDAIELVTPGYKNGNFSHVGIIIEGGISFCTNSDSKFEEEYFYNLNEDFKVLEALPGGVQITSIDSFLNRSYDINKNPKVIVGRLKLKYQYTLKDAIPFLKSKIGIGYDEVFLLNNEKYYCSELIYEAFEKDSIFSLHPMTFLHPETKDTLSIWKEYYSDLKVDIPQNKSGINPGIMSLSDKIEIIHFYGIPDGMRE
;
A
#
# COMPACT_ATOMS: atom_id res chain seq x y z
N MET A 1 65.78 -37.56 -40.48
CA MET A 1 65.40 -36.66 -39.39
C MET A 1 64.15 -35.93 -39.84
N LYS A 2 62.97 -36.31 -39.31
CA LYS A 2 61.66 -35.68 -39.66
C LYS A 2 61.23 -34.87 -38.46
N ASN A 3 61.16 -33.51 -38.62
CA ASN A 3 60.67 -32.62 -37.61
C ASN A 3 59.16 -32.61 -37.69
N TRP A 4 58.47 -32.95 -36.58
CA TRP A 4 57.05 -32.81 -36.41
C TRP A 4 56.78 -31.47 -35.69
N ILE A 5 56.05 -30.58 -36.36
CA ILE A 5 55.56 -29.34 -35.80
C ILE A 5 54.18 -29.66 -35.23
N ILE A 6 54.06 -29.60 -33.92
CA ILE A 6 52.74 -29.68 -33.22
C ILE A 6 52.13 -28.30 -33.17
N LEU A 7 51.03 -28.12 -33.91
CA LEU A 7 50.20 -26.89 -33.85
C LEU A 7 49.29 -27.00 -32.62
N PHE A 8 49.55 -26.15 -31.60
CA PHE A 8 48.60 -25.96 -30.49
C PHE A 8 47.50 -25.02 -30.92
N SER A 9 46.29 -25.57 -31.12
CA SER A 9 45.06 -24.78 -31.36
C SER A 9 44.52 -24.28 -30.02
N PHE A 10 44.63 -22.98 -29.77
CA PHE A 10 44.01 -22.33 -28.65
C PHE A 10 42.52 -22.18 -28.95
N PHE A 11 41.68 -23.02 -28.33
CA PHE A 11 40.25 -22.82 -28.29
C PHE A 11 39.91 -21.73 -27.24
N CYS A 12 39.67 -20.51 -27.67
CA CYS A 12 39.04 -19.48 -26.84
C CYS A 12 37.59 -19.88 -26.62
N ILE A 13 37.27 -20.41 -25.42
CA ILE A 13 35.87 -20.52 -24.97
C ILE A 13 35.43 -19.14 -24.56
N ALA A 14 34.71 -18.47 -25.45
CA ALA A 14 33.96 -17.27 -25.10
C ALA A 14 32.81 -17.68 -24.16
N CYS A 15 32.94 -17.41 -22.86
CA CYS A 15 31.84 -17.45 -21.93
C CYS A 15 30.84 -16.36 -22.34
N VAL A 16 29.82 -16.76 -23.07
CA VAL A 16 28.60 -15.93 -23.25
C VAL A 16 27.91 -15.91 -21.92
N ASN A 17 28.11 -14.86 -21.17
CA ASN A 17 27.25 -14.52 -20.03
C ASN A 17 25.85 -14.20 -20.57
N ASN A 18 25.02 -15.22 -20.69
CA ASN A 18 23.58 -15.04 -20.73
C ASN A 18 23.15 -14.57 -19.34
N ALA A 19 23.16 -13.27 -19.11
CA ALA A 19 22.39 -12.68 -18.04
C ALA A 19 20.91 -12.97 -18.36
N THR A 20 20.42 -14.09 -17.87
CA THR A 20 18.99 -14.33 -17.74
C THR A 20 18.46 -13.20 -16.86
N LYS A 21 17.65 -12.32 -17.47
CA LYS A 21 16.85 -11.36 -16.75
C LYS A 21 15.95 -12.22 -15.84
N GLU A 22 16.34 -12.39 -14.57
CA GLU A 22 15.47 -13.00 -13.58
C GLU A 22 14.19 -12.16 -13.60
N ASN A 23 13.11 -12.78 -14.06
CA ASN A 23 11.76 -12.32 -13.75
C ASN A 23 11.63 -12.50 -12.23
N SER A 24 12.04 -11.50 -11.45
CA SER A 24 11.77 -11.51 -10.03
C SER A 24 10.26 -11.46 -9.86
N GLU A 25 9.70 -12.60 -9.51
CA GLU A 25 8.30 -12.71 -9.11
C GLU A 25 8.04 -11.67 -8.02
N PHE A 26 6.93 -10.94 -8.11
CA PHE A 26 6.59 -9.92 -7.13
C PHE A 26 6.51 -10.55 -5.74
N GLN A 27 7.11 -9.90 -4.76
CA GLN A 27 7.04 -10.29 -3.35
C GLN A 27 6.62 -9.09 -2.50
N LEU A 28 5.58 -9.30 -1.68
CA LEU A 28 5.20 -8.36 -0.64
C LEU A 28 6.34 -8.19 0.38
N LYS A 29 6.40 -6.99 0.97
CA LYS A 29 7.35 -6.66 2.04
C LYS A 29 6.65 -5.87 3.14
N VAL A 30 7.19 -5.95 4.36
CA VAL A 30 6.78 -5.05 5.43
C VAL A 30 6.98 -3.59 4.99
N GLY A 31 5.95 -2.78 5.20
CA GLY A 31 5.90 -1.39 4.73
C GLY A 31 5.24 -1.20 3.37
N ASP A 32 4.84 -2.27 2.66
CA ASP A 32 4.01 -2.15 1.47
C ASP A 32 2.61 -1.65 1.84
N ILE A 33 2.13 -0.67 1.11
CA ILE A 33 0.85 0.00 1.30
C ILE A 33 -0.13 -0.54 0.27
N LEU A 34 -1.27 -1.04 0.73
CA LEU A 34 -2.28 -1.68 -0.08
C LEU A 34 -3.44 -0.70 -0.29
N PHE A 35 -3.64 -0.23 -1.50
CA PHE A 35 -4.77 0.62 -1.87
C PHE A 35 -5.87 -0.25 -2.45
N GLN A 36 -7.06 -0.20 -1.86
CA GLN A 36 -8.18 -1.07 -2.19
C GLN A 36 -9.39 -0.25 -2.63
N ASP A 37 -10.00 -0.72 -3.71
CA ASP A 37 -11.31 -0.31 -4.18
C ASP A 37 -12.34 -1.26 -3.55
N LEU A 38 -13.18 -0.72 -2.64
CA LEU A 38 -14.20 -1.49 -1.92
C LEU A 38 -15.59 -1.20 -2.49
N ASP A 39 -16.33 -2.25 -2.82
CA ASP A 39 -17.74 -2.17 -3.23
C ASP A 39 -18.70 -2.44 -2.04
N SER A 40 -18.24 -2.26 -0.81
CA SER A 40 -18.98 -2.72 0.37
C SER A 40 -20.15 -1.85 0.75
N SER A 41 -20.19 -0.59 0.29
CA SER A 41 -21.28 0.35 0.59
C SER A 41 -21.29 1.55 -0.36
N PRO A 42 -22.44 2.25 -0.51
CA PRO A 42 -22.52 3.52 -1.26
C PRO A 42 -21.57 4.62 -0.74
N LEU A 43 -21.10 4.48 0.51
CA LEU A 43 -20.13 5.42 1.08
C LEU A 43 -18.76 5.26 0.43
N CYS A 44 -18.36 4.02 0.06
CA CYS A 44 -17.14 3.76 -0.69
C CYS A 44 -17.19 4.48 -2.04
N ASP A 45 -18.27 4.32 -2.80
CA ASP A 45 -18.47 4.99 -4.08
C ASP A 45 -18.39 6.54 -3.95
N ALA A 46 -18.93 7.08 -2.85
CA ALA A 46 -18.91 8.52 -2.58
C ALA A 46 -17.50 9.04 -2.25
N ILE A 47 -16.67 8.25 -1.55
CA ILE A 47 -15.27 8.57 -1.29
C ILE A 47 -14.50 8.59 -2.62
N GLU A 48 -14.66 7.58 -3.43
CA GLU A 48 -13.96 7.37 -4.69
C GLU A 48 -14.31 8.44 -5.73
N LEU A 49 -15.60 8.80 -5.83
CA LEU A 49 -16.08 9.81 -6.77
C LEU A 49 -15.40 11.17 -6.57
N VAL A 50 -15.15 11.56 -5.32
CA VAL A 50 -14.61 12.89 -5.01
C VAL A 50 -13.09 12.94 -5.02
N THR A 51 -12.41 11.79 -5.01
CA THR A 51 -10.95 11.72 -4.87
C THR A 51 -10.32 10.58 -5.70
N PRO A 52 -10.31 10.70 -7.03
CA PRO A 52 -9.64 9.70 -7.87
C PRO A 52 -8.14 9.63 -7.53
N GLY A 53 -7.62 8.42 -7.53
CA GLY A 53 -6.24 8.14 -7.19
C GLY A 53 -5.33 7.90 -8.39
N TYR A 54 -4.33 7.05 -8.17
CA TYR A 54 -3.35 6.68 -9.19
C TYR A 54 -4.03 6.19 -10.47
N LYS A 55 -3.63 6.77 -11.62
CA LYS A 55 -4.24 6.51 -12.94
C LYS A 55 -5.78 6.65 -12.96
N ASN A 56 -6.35 7.52 -12.18
CA ASN A 56 -7.80 7.71 -11.94
C ASN A 56 -8.50 6.48 -11.32
N GLY A 57 -7.76 5.56 -10.72
CA GLY A 57 -8.37 4.44 -10.01
C GLY A 57 -9.14 4.89 -8.78
N ASN A 58 -10.20 4.16 -8.49
CA ASN A 58 -11.03 4.33 -7.32
C ASN A 58 -10.37 3.65 -6.11
N PHE A 59 -10.26 4.36 -5.00
CA PHE A 59 -9.72 3.81 -3.76
C PHE A 59 -10.49 4.37 -2.56
N SER A 60 -11.21 3.50 -1.88
CA SER A 60 -11.96 3.84 -0.66
C SER A 60 -11.29 3.33 0.61
N HIS A 61 -10.31 2.45 0.49
CA HIS A 61 -9.64 1.85 1.63
C HIS A 61 -8.12 1.72 1.44
N VAL A 62 -7.40 1.69 2.58
CA VAL A 62 -5.96 1.49 2.59
C VAL A 62 -5.52 0.75 3.85
N GLY A 63 -4.55 -0.16 3.69
CA GLY A 63 -3.85 -0.85 4.77
C GLY A 63 -2.36 -0.89 4.51
N ILE A 64 -1.58 -1.33 5.49
CA ILE A 64 -0.12 -1.46 5.38
C ILE A 64 0.34 -2.80 5.92
N ILE A 65 1.29 -3.44 5.23
CA ILE A 65 1.91 -4.68 5.69
C ILE A 65 2.82 -4.38 6.90
N ILE A 66 2.55 -5.02 8.03
CA ILE A 66 3.33 -4.83 9.28
C ILE A 66 4.12 -6.06 9.71
N GLU A 67 3.81 -7.23 9.15
CA GLU A 67 4.47 -8.51 9.42
C GLU A 67 4.38 -9.42 8.19
N GLY A 68 5.32 -10.36 8.10
CA GLY A 68 5.41 -11.35 7.02
C GLY A 68 6.60 -11.12 6.08
N GLY A 69 6.90 -12.12 5.26
CA GLY A 69 8.04 -12.10 4.35
C GLY A 69 9.38 -12.44 5.03
N ILE A 70 10.44 -12.47 4.24
CA ILE A 70 11.80 -12.77 4.71
C ILE A 70 12.34 -11.54 5.43
N SER A 71 12.61 -11.66 6.72
CA SER A 71 13.33 -10.64 7.49
C SER A 71 14.82 -10.92 7.41
N PHE A 72 15.57 -10.12 6.66
CA PHE A 72 17.04 -10.17 6.71
C PHE A 72 17.50 -9.43 7.96
N CYS A 73 17.88 -10.18 9.00
CA CYS A 73 18.67 -9.62 10.09
C CYS A 73 20.14 -9.67 9.68
N THR A 74 20.69 -8.57 9.16
CA THR A 74 22.15 -8.42 9.09
C THR A 74 22.65 -8.08 10.48
N ASN A 75 23.11 -9.08 11.21
CA ASN A 75 23.93 -8.85 12.39
C ASN A 75 25.34 -8.47 11.90
N SER A 76 25.72 -7.20 12.07
CA SER A 76 27.00 -6.66 11.62
C SER A 76 28.22 -7.20 12.40
N ASP A 77 28.04 -8.09 13.36
CA ASP A 77 29.09 -8.56 14.27
C ASP A 77 29.40 -10.06 14.24
N SER A 78 28.82 -10.85 13.32
CA SER A 78 29.17 -12.27 13.21
C SER A 78 29.59 -12.68 11.80
N LYS A 79 30.70 -13.40 11.71
CA LYS A 79 31.30 -13.96 10.48
C LYS A 79 30.50 -15.13 9.88
N PHE A 80 29.23 -15.28 10.18
CA PHE A 80 28.35 -16.30 9.64
C PHE A 80 27.07 -15.64 9.17
N GLU A 81 26.88 -15.58 7.87
CA GLU A 81 25.59 -15.33 7.22
C GLU A 81 24.74 -16.59 7.41
N GLU A 82 23.91 -16.64 8.45
CA GLU A 82 22.83 -17.61 8.51
C GLU A 82 21.65 -17.05 7.69
N GLU A 83 21.51 -17.53 6.47
CA GLU A 83 20.28 -17.37 5.67
C GLU A 83 19.17 -18.19 6.30
N TYR A 84 18.29 -17.55 7.07
CA TYR A 84 17.06 -18.17 7.51
C TYR A 84 16.02 -18.04 6.39
N PHE A 85 15.84 -19.12 5.63
CA PHE A 85 14.70 -19.25 4.72
C PHE A 85 13.45 -19.53 5.54
N TYR A 86 12.65 -18.50 5.80
CA TYR A 86 11.28 -18.70 6.24
C TYR A 86 10.39 -18.95 5.02
N ASN A 87 9.46 -19.91 5.15
CA ASN A 87 8.55 -20.38 4.13
C ASN A 87 7.85 -19.22 3.43
N LEU A 88 7.90 -19.18 2.10
CA LEU A 88 7.39 -18.12 1.21
C LEU A 88 5.84 -17.97 1.22
N ASN A 89 5.11 -18.71 2.04
CA ASN A 89 3.64 -18.75 2.07
C ASN A 89 3.03 -18.27 3.39
N GLU A 90 3.79 -17.62 4.27
CA GLU A 90 3.27 -17.37 5.60
C GLU A 90 2.89 -15.91 5.84
N ASP A 91 1.58 -15.79 5.95
CA ASP A 91 0.87 -14.89 6.87
C ASP A 91 1.33 -13.43 6.91
N PHE A 92 1.36 -12.78 5.73
CA PHE A 92 1.43 -11.33 5.75
C PHE A 92 0.25 -10.77 6.55
N LYS A 93 0.57 -9.88 7.49
CA LYS A 93 -0.40 -9.18 8.32
C LYS A 93 -0.53 -7.74 7.86
N VAL A 94 -1.75 -7.35 7.57
CA VAL A 94 -2.12 -5.98 7.23
C VAL A 94 -2.62 -5.29 8.48
N LEU A 95 -2.13 -4.10 8.77
CA LEU A 95 -2.70 -3.22 9.77
C LEU A 95 -3.56 -2.18 9.05
N GLU A 96 -4.77 -2.00 9.55
CA GLU A 96 -5.79 -1.14 8.95
C GLU A 96 -6.76 -0.62 10.00
N ALA A 97 -7.44 0.49 9.71
CA ALA A 97 -8.55 0.95 10.51
C ALA A 97 -9.86 0.69 9.75
N LEU A 98 -10.79 -0.02 10.39
CA LEU A 98 -12.11 -0.38 9.90
C LEU A 98 -13.19 -0.01 10.94
N PRO A 99 -14.48 -0.01 10.58
CA PRO A 99 -15.54 0.01 11.59
C PRO A 99 -15.27 -1.06 12.63
N GLY A 100 -15.08 -0.65 13.89
CA GLY A 100 -14.60 -1.50 14.97
C GLY A 100 -13.20 -1.15 15.48
N GLY A 101 -12.44 -0.36 14.74
CA GLY A 101 -11.15 0.21 15.17
C GLY A 101 -9.94 -0.28 14.37
N VAL A 102 -8.77 0.08 14.87
CA VAL A 102 -7.48 -0.31 14.32
C VAL A 102 -7.20 -1.78 14.65
N GLN A 103 -6.96 -2.58 13.62
CA GLN A 103 -6.82 -4.03 13.76
C GLN A 103 -5.82 -4.65 12.80
N ILE A 104 -5.46 -5.88 13.09
CA ILE A 104 -4.62 -6.71 12.21
C ILE A 104 -5.51 -7.68 11.45
N THR A 105 -5.32 -7.74 10.14
CA THR A 105 -6.05 -8.63 9.23
C THR A 105 -5.05 -9.47 8.43
N SER A 106 -5.39 -10.72 8.10
CA SER A 106 -4.56 -11.50 7.17
C SER A 106 -4.60 -10.89 5.77
N ILE A 107 -3.52 -11.05 5.01
CA ILE A 107 -3.48 -10.59 3.61
C ILE A 107 -4.65 -11.16 2.78
N ASP A 108 -4.96 -12.45 2.97
CA ASP A 108 -6.07 -13.09 2.26
C ASP A 108 -7.42 -12.43 2.59
N SER A 109 -7.67 -12.14 3.87
CA SER A 109 -8.89 -11.45 4.28
C SER A 109 -8.96 -10.02 3.76
N PHE A 110 -7.83 -9.33 3.60
CA PHE A 110 -7.77 -8.01 2.99
C PHE A 110 -8.08 -8.10 1.49
N LEU A 111 -7.40 -8.97 0.76
CA LEU A 111 -7.54 -9.10 -0.70
C LEU A 111 -8.93 -9.58 -1.12
N ASN A 112 -9.57 -10.43 -0.33
CA ASN A 112 -10.84 -11.07 -0.69
C ASN A 112 -12.09 -10.22 -0.44
N ARG A 113 -11.98 -8.89 -0.31
CA ARG A 113 -13.14 -8.00 -0.06
C ARG A 113 -13.82 -7.47 -1.31
N SER A 114 -13.09 -7.31 -2.38
CA SER A 114 -13.61 -6.81 -3.67
C SER A 114 -12.84 -7.38 -4.84
N TYR A 115 -13.51 -7.56 -5.97
CA TYR A 115 -12.94 -8.22 -7.14
C TYR A 115 -13.30 -7.47 -8.43
N ASP A 116 -12.35 -7.44 -9.36
CA ASP A 116 -12.58 -6.99 -10.73
C ASP A 116 -13.40 -8.03 -11.52
N ILE A 117 -13.74 -7.70 -12.78
CA ILE A 117 -14.51 -8.58 -13.67
C ILE A 117 -13.82 -9.93 -13.94
N ASN A 118 -12.51 -10.00 -13.77
CA ASN A 118 -11.70 -11.22 -13.94
C ASN A 118 -11.54 -12.00 -12.64
N LYS A 119 -12.22 -11.57 -11.56
CA LYS A 119 -12.13 -12.12 -10.20
C LYS A 119 -10.75 -11.98 -9.57
N ASN A 120 -10.01 -10.94 -9.92
CA ASN A 120 -8.81 -10.55 -9.22
C ASN A 120 -9.13 -9.49 -8.17
N PRO A 121 -8.46 -9.49 -6.99
CA PRO A 121 -8.67 -8.47 -5.97
C PRO A 121 -8.42 -7.05 -6.50
N LYS A 122 -9.37 -6.13 -6.31
CA LYS A 122 -9.20 -4.72 -6.72
C LYS A 122 -8.24 -3.98 -5.79
N VAL A 123 -6.97 -4.41 -5.80
CA VAL A 123 -5.90 -3.92 -4.92
C VAL A 123 -4.64 -3.64 -5.73
N ILE A 124 -4.04 -2.48 -5.48
CA ILE A 124 -2.70 -2.16 -5.94
C ILE A 124 -1.74 -1.98 -4.78
N VAL A 125 -0.45 -2.20 -5.03
CA VAL A 125 0.59 -2.14 -4.01
C VAL A 125 1.52 -0.96 -4.27
N GLY A 126 1.57 -0.04 -3.31
CA GLY A 126 2.56 1.03 -3.24
C GLY A 126 3.69 0.67 -2.28
N ARG A 127 4.91 0.97 -2.67
CA ARG A 127 6.12 0.80 -1.86
C ARG A 127 6.86 2.11 -1.73
N LEU A 128 7.34 2.42 -0.54
CA LEU A 128 8.21 3.58 -0.35
C LEU A 128 9.44 3.46 -1.25
N LYS A 129 9.76 4.52 -1.98
CA LYS A 129 11.02 4.60 -2.73
C LYS A 129 12.20 4.39 -1.79
N LEU A 130 13.27 3.76 -2.26
CA LEU A 130 14.40 3.30 -1.44
C LEU A 130 14.90 4.36 -0.45
N LYS A 131 15.01 5.61 -0.89
CA LYS A 131 15.48 6.74 -0.06
C LYS A 131 14.57 7.09 1.13
N TYR A 132 13.35 6.55 1.18
CA TYR A 132 12.38 6.80 2.26
C TYR A 132 12.12 5.56 3.13
N GLN A 133 12.66 4.39 2.77
CA GLN A 133 12.39 3.14 3.52
C GLN A 133 12.93 3.16 4.96
N TYR A 134 13.88 4.04 5.25
CA TYR A 134 14.37 4.24 6.62
C TYR A 134 13.26 4.66 7.61
N THR A 135 12.18 5.28 7.11
CA THR A 135 11.07 5.75 7.94
C THR A 135 10.29 4.60 8.56
N LEU A 136 10.33 3.40 7.95
CA LEU A 136 9.63 2.20 8.44
C LEU A 136 10.03 1.81 9.85
N LYS A 137 11.25 2.08 10.27
CA LYS A 137 11.75 1.77 11.62
C LYS A 137 10.94 2.46 12.73
N ASP A 138 10.41 3.66 12.46
CA ASP A 138 9.60 4.44 13.39
C ASP A 138 8.11 4.23 13.11
N ALA A 139 7.72 4.15 11.83
CA ALA A 139 6.32 4.00 11.42
C ALA A 139 5.69 2.67 11.86
N ILE A 140 6.39 1.54 11.70
CA ILE A 140 5.82 0.23 12.06
C ILE A 140 5.54 0.09 13.57
N PRO A 141 6.46 0.45 14.49
CA PRO A 141 6.16 0.48 15.92
C PRO A 141 5.00 1.44 16.27
N PHE A 142 4.96 2.63 15.66
CA PHE A 142 3.87 3.58 15.84
C PHE A 142 2.52 2.94 15.46
N LEU A 143 2.40 2.38 14.27
CA LEU A 143 1.20 1.69 13.78
C LEU A 143 0.75 0.59 14.75
N LYS A 144 1.67 -0.28 15.16
CA LYS A 144 1.38 -1.36 16.12
C LYS A 144 0.89 -0.83 17.47
N SER A 145 1.34 0.34 17.90
CA SER A 145 0.89 0.98 19.14
C SER A 145 -0.56 1.46 19.11
N LYS A 146 -1.15 1.58 17.91
CA LYS A 146 -2.53 2.06 17.69
C LYS A 146 -3.56 0.93 17.65
N ILE A 147 -3.15 -0.33 17.69
CA ILE A 147 -4.07 -1.48 17.67
C ILE A 147 -5.07 -1.38 18.81
N GLY A 148 -6.36 -1.54 18.48
CA GLY A 148 -7.48 -1.45 19.42
C GLY A 148 -8.05 -0.04 19.61
N ILE A 149 -7.43 1.01 19.04
CA ILE A 149 -8.01 2.34 19.03
C ILE A 149 -9.25 2.36 18.13
N GLY A 150 -10.31 3.10 18.51
CA GLY A 150 -11.58 3.15 17.82
C GLY A 150 -11.48 3.76 16.41
N TYR A 151 -12.45 3.40 15.55
CA TYR A 151 -12.57 3.98 14.21
C TYR A 151 -13.14 5.41 14.28
N ASP A 152 -12.58 6.31 13.48
CA ASP A 152 -13.10 7.66 13.32
C ASP A 152 -14.15 7.72 12.20
N GLU A 153 -15.41 7.78 12.60
CA GLU A 153 -16.53 7.90 11.67
C GLU A 153 -16.77 9.33 11.16
N VAL A 154 -16.15 10.33 11.80
CA VAL A 154 -16.33 11.73 11.40
C VAL A 154 -15.23 12.23 10.45
N PHE A 155 -14.19 11.44 10.23
CA PHE A 155 -13.05 11.73 9.37
C PHE A 155 -12.31 13.03 9.74
N LEU A 156 -12.14 13.30 11.04
CA LEU A 156 -11.43 14.46 11.55
C LEU A 156 -10.12 14.06 12.20
N LEU A 157 -9.06 14.80 11.92
CA LEU A 157 -7.76 14.58 12.53
C LEU A 157 -7.76 14.96 14.02
N ASN A 158 -6.85 14.34 14.80
CA ASN A 158 -6.57 14.67 16.21
C ASN A 158 -7.74 14.46 17.17
N ASN A 159 -8.55 13.43 17.00
CA ASN A 159 -9.70 13.10 17.85
C ASN A 159 -9.54 11.76 18.61
N GLU A 160 -8.29 11.26 18.74
CA GLU A 160 -7.95 10.00 19.43
C GLU A 160 -8.56 8.73 18.80
N LYS A 161 -9.02 8.80 17.57
CA LYS A 161 -9.52 7.72 16.73
C LYS A 161 -8.83 7.78 15.38
N TYR A 162 -9.01 6.76 14.56
CA TYR A 162 -8.38 6.70 13.24
C TYR A 162 -9.34 6.21 12.17
N TYR A 163 -9.41 6.91 11.04
CA TYR A 163 -9.86 6.31 9.79
C TYR A 163 -8.66 5.76 9.00
N CYS A 164 -8.90 4.96 7.96
CA CYS A 164 -7.87 4.14 7.33
C CYS A 164 -6.63 4.91 6.86
N SER A 165 -6.82 6.01 6.14
CA SER A 165 -5.70 6.79 5.59
C SER A 165 -5.07 7.73 6.62
N GLU A 166 -5.81 8.22 7.63
CA GLU A 166 -5.24 8.99 8.74
C GLU A 166 -4.21 8.17 9.52
N LEU A 167 -4.55 6.93 9.84
CA LEU A 167 -3.66 6.02 10.56
C LEU A 167 -2.29 5.89 9.89
N ILE A 168 -2.30 5.74 8.57
CA ILE A 168 -1.07 5.63 7.79
C ILE A 168 -0.39 7.01 7.67
N TYR A 169 -1.16 8.08 7.46
CA TYR A 169 -0.62 9.44 7.41
C TYR A 169 0.17 9.78 8.67
N GLU A 170 -0.40 9.59 9.87
CA GLU A 170 0.29 9.91 11.12
C GLU A 170 1.57 9.10 11.32
N ALA A 171 1.59 7.83 10.90
CA ALA A 171 2.79 7.01 10.99
C ALA A 171 3.98 7.59 10.22
N PHE A 172 3.71 8.38 9.18
CA PHE A 172 4.72 8.98 8.29
C PHE A 172 4.73 10.51 8.30
N GLU A 173 3.96 11.15 9.17
CA GLU A 173 3.82 12.60 9.24
C GLU A 173 5.16 13.32 9.42
N LYS A 174 5.98 12.83 10.36
CA LYS A 174 7.30 13.38 10.67
C LYS A 174 8.22 13.47 9.45
N ASP A 175 8.13 12.51 8.55
CA ASP A 175 8.95 12.42 7.34
C ASP A 175 8.23 12.99 6.11
N SER A 176 7.03 13.52 6.33
CA SER A 176 6.19 14.15 5.29
C SER A 176 5.99 13.26 4.05
N ILE A 177 5.83 11.95 4.24
CA ILE A 177 5.63 11.00 3.13
C ILE A 177 4.32 11.28 2.39
N PHE A 178 3.31 11.71 3.11
CA PHE A 178 2.01 12.10 2.58
C PHE A 178 1.68 13.53 2.95
N SER A 179 0.76 14.16 2.22
CA SER A 179 0.32 15.54 2.46
C SER A 179 -1.18 15.57 2.71
N LEU A 180 -1.58 16.45 3.63
CA LEU A 180 -3.00 16.73 3.87
C LEU A 180 -3.55 17.66 2.79
N HIS A 181 -4.84 17.48 2.48
CA HIS A 181 -5.57 18.31 1.53
C HIS A 181 -6.92 18.73 2.12
N PRO A 182 -7.51 19.83 1.67
CA PRO A 182 -8.90 20.17 2.02
C PRO A 182 -9.83 19.04 1.54
N MET A 183 -10.57 18.45 2.47
CA MET A 183 -11.56 17.42 2.13
C MET A 183 -12.72 18.01 1.33
N THR A 184 -13.25 17.21 0.41
CA THR A 184 -14.45 17.58 -0.35
C THR A 184 -15.50 16.47 -0.28
N PHE A 185 -16.74 16.88 -0.17
CA PHE A 185 -17.93 16.02 -0.13
C PHE A 185 -18.90 16.41 -1.27
N LEU A 186 -18.37 17.19 -2.21
CA LEU A 186 -19.13 17.77 -3.32
C LEU A 186 -18.99 16.90 -4.57
N HIS A 187 -20.06 16.71 -5.29
CA HIS A 187 -20.02 16.10 -6.61
C HIS A 187 -19.05 16.88 -7.53
N PRO A 188 -18.13 16.22 -8.23
CA PRO A 188 -17.07 16.91 -8.98
C PRO A 188 -17.58 17.81 -10.11
N GLU A 189 -18.77 17.52 -10.67
CA GLU A 189 -19.38 18.30 -11.76
C GLU A 189 -20.38 19.34 -11.24
N THR A 190 -21.40 18.90 -10.48
CA THR A 190 -22.48 19.79 -10.04
C THR A 190 -22.09 20.71 -8.89
N LYS A 191 -21.04 20.37 -8.14
CA LYS A 191 -20.60 21.07 -6.91
C LYS A 191 -21.60 21.04 -5.77
N ASP A 192 -22.63 20.21 -5.88
CA ASP A 192 -23.57 19.97 -4.80
C ASP A 192 -23.01 18.93 -3.83
N THR A 193 -23.34 19.05 -2.55
CA THR A 193 -23.04 17.99 -1.59
C THR A 193 -23.84 16.74 -1.94
N LEU A 194 -23.15 15.61 -2.08
CA LEU A 194 -23.78 14.32 -2.35
C LEU A 194 -24.79 13.96 -1.26
N SER A 195 -25.93 13.38 -1.64
CA SER A 195 -27.01 13.01 -0.70
C SER A 195 -26.53 12.04 0.36
N ILE A 196 -25.70 11.08 -0.04
CA ILE A 196 -25.12 10.08 0.87
C ILE A 196 -24.33 10.74 2.02
N TRP A 197 -23.58 11.81 1.75
CA TRP A 197 -22.86 12.54 2.79
C TRP A 197 -23.79 13.31 3.72
N LYS A 198 -24.88 13.90 3.17
CA LYS A 198 -25.89 14.60 3.98
C LYS A 198 -26.57 13.63 4.95
N GLU A 199 -26.95 12.45 4.49
CA GLU A 199 -27.56 11.41 5.29
C GLU A 199 -26.57 10.90 6.36
N TYR A 200 -25.35 10.54 5.95
CA TYR A 200 -24.32 10.03 6.83
C TYR A 200 -24.01 10.95 8.01
N TYR A 201 -23.75 12.24 7.74
CA TYR A 201 -23.43 13.20 8.79
C TYR A 201 -24.65 13.63 9.60
N SER A 202 -25.85 13.59 9.01
CA SER A 202 -27.10 13.78 9.74
C SER A 202 -27.32 12.70 10.79
N ASP A 203 -27.05 11.44 10.45
CA ASP A 203 -27.17 10.31 11.38
C ASP A 203 -26.14 10.40 12.52
N LEU A 204 -24.94 10.85 12.22
CA LEU A 204 -23.90 11.14 13.22
C LEU A 204 -24.18 12.38 14.07
N LYS A 205 -25.13 13.24 13.66
CA LYS A 205 -25.50 14.52 14.31
C LYS A 205 -24.32 15.50 14.40
N VAL A 206 -23.50 15.54 13.36
CA VAL A 206 -22.36 16.46 13.23
C VAL A 206 -22.38 17.13 11.87
N ASP A 207 -21.71 18.27 11.75
CA ASP A 207 -21.57 18.98 10.47
C ASP A 207 -20.61 18.24 9.52
N ILE A 208 -20.89 18.34 8.21
CA ILE A 208 -19.98 17.82 7.19
C ILE A 208 -18.67 18.61 7.25
N PRO A 209 -17.51 17.95 7.41
CA PRO A 209 -16.22 18.65 7.57
C PRO A 209 -15.65 19.13 6.23
N GLN A 210 -16.46 19.77 5.42
CA GLN A 210 -16.09 20.36 4.13
C GLN A 210 -14.91 21.33 4.29
N ASN A 211 -13.87 21.18 3.49
CA ASN A 211 -12.63 21.98 3.51
C ASN A 211 -11.76 21.81 4.77
N LYS A 212 -12.07 20.92 5.69
CA LYS A 212 -11.12 20.56 6.75
C LYS A 212 -9.97 19.80 6.17
N SER A 213 -8.79 19.95 6.78
CA SER A 213 -7.62 19.16 6.40
C SER A 213 -7.87 17.68 6.64
N GLY A 214 -7.53 16.85 5.66
CA GLY A 214 -7.65 15.40 5.75
C GLY A 214 -6.87 14.72 4.64
N ILE A 215 -6.97 13.43 4.58
CA ILE A 215 -6.34 12.59 3.57
C ILE A 215 -7.27 11.42 3.25
N ASN A 216 -7.17 10.88 2.03
CA ASN A 216 -7.89 9.67 1.66
C ASN A 216 -6.98 8.74 0.83
N PRO A 217 -7.38 7.48 0.62
CA PRO A 217 -6.56 6.50 -0.10
C PRO A 217 -6.21 6.94 -1.51
N GLY A 218 -7.15 7.58 -2.24
CA GLY A 218 -6.91 8.07 -3.59
C GLY A 218 -5.78 9.08 -3.64
N ILE A 219 -5.86 10.16 -2.85
CA ILE A 219 -4.79 11.17 -2.77
C ILE A 219 -3.47 10.56 -2.28
N MET A 220 -3.53 9.65 -1.31
CA MET A 220 -2.35 8.98 -0.77
C MET A 220 -1.61 8.18 -1.86
N SER A 221 -2.33 7.53 -2.77
CA SER A 221 -1.76 6.77 -3.88
C SER A 221 -0.99 7.62 -4.90
N LEU A 222 -1.18 8.94 -4.88
CA LEU A 222 -0.50 9.91 -5.75
C LEU A 222 0.82 10.45 -5.17
N SER A 223 1.22 10.03 -3.97
CA SER A 223 2.47 10.50 -3.37
C SER A 223 3.67 10.21 -4.26
N ASP A 224 4.48 11.23 -4.52
CA ASP A 224 5.73 11.10 -5.27
C ASP A 224 6.83 10.32 -4.52
N LYS A 225 6.58 9.96 -3.27
CA LYS A 225 7.50 9.23 -2.39
C LYS A 225 7.28 7.72 -2.38
N ILE A 226 6.17 7.27 -2.99
CA ILE A 226 5.90 5.87 -3.23
C ILE A 226 6.05 5.52 -4.71
N GLU A 227 6.12 4.25 -5.00
CA GLU A 227 6.07 3.66 -6.33
C GLU A 227 5.01 2.57 -6.34
N ILE A 228 4.11 2.58 -7.33
CA ILE A 228 3.16 1.46 -7.51
C ILE A 228 3.92 0.33 -8.18
N ILE A 229 4.05 -0.79 -7.48
CA ILE A 229 4.94 -1.89 -7.85
C ILE A 229 4.21 -3.17 -8.25
N HIS A 230 2.92 -3.28 -7.91
CA HIS A 230 2.13 -4.45 -8.24
C HIS A 230 0.64 -4.14 -8.31
N PHE A 231 -0.07 -4.93 -9.12
CA PHE A 231 -1.52 -4.92 -9.28
C PHE A 231 -2.02 -6.35 -9.10
N TYR A 232 -2.82 -6.61 -8.08
CA TYR A 232 -3.53 -7.88 -7.97
C TYR A 232 -4.66 -7.96 -9.00
N GLY A 233 -5.40 -6.89 -9.16
CA GLY A 233 -6.43 -6.68 -10.15
C GLY A 233 -6.55 -5.19 -10.47
N ILE A 234 -7.58 -4.82 -11.21
CA ILE A 234 -7.78 -3.45 -11.70
C ILE A 234 -8.89 -2.77 -10.92
N PRO A 235 -8.60 -1.77 -10.06
CA PRO A 235 -9.60 -0.91 -9.46
C PRO A 235 -10.45 -0.20 -10.52
N ASP A 236 -11.71 0.06 -10.22
CA ASP A 236 -12.62 0.75 -11.12
C ASP A 236 -12.10 2.16 -11.43
N GLY A 237 -12.48 2.70 -12.57
CA GLY A 237 -12.03 4.02 -13.03
C GLY A 237 -10.58 4.09 -13.51
N MET A 238 -9.74 3.10 -13.21
CA MET A 238 -8.33 3.08 -13.56
C MET A 238 -8.14 3.03 -15.08
N ARG A 239 -7.23 3.89 -15.57
CA ARG A 239 -6.85 3.95 -17.01
C ARG A 239 -5.48 3.32 -17.19
N GLU A 240 -5.30 2.67 -18.32
CA GLU A 240 -4.02 2.07 -18.74
C GLU A 240 -2.88 3.09 -18.90
#